data_ce18749d8055e094689c61b1bd38c44d
#
_entry.id   ce18749d8055e094689c61b1bd38c44d
#
_cell.length_a   1.000
_cell.length_b   1.000
_cell.length_c   1.000
_cell.angle_alpha   90.00
_cell.angle_beta   90.00
_cell.angle_gamma   90.00
#
_symmetry.space_group_name_H-M   'P 1'
#
loop_
_entity.id
_entity.type
_entity.pdbx_description
1 polymer ?
#
loop_
_entity_poly.entity_id
_entity_poly.type
_entity_poly.pdbx_seq_one_letter_code
_entity_poly.pdbx_strand_id
1 'polypeptide(L)'
;MERIVNHPILTIPQEGEHTFLFNGKPVTGMKGFTIAAALHQAGYPVHSHSVNGRNRSLNCGIGKCGACEMLVDGEVKRICITKVDNVKEVSEITVQNYTTDSQIEPREEPVEIYRTDVAIIGAGPAGLACRETLKELGLNSIVIDSNDKIGGQFLMQTHAFFFFEKERRFGGMRGFDIAKTLAGDDHSGIFLHSTVWDILQNKRIAVKDMLNHKNFYVEAQALIVATGAVPFMPTFENDDVPGVYTAAVVQKMMNAEFTLLGKNILTVGAGNIGYLTSYQLMQAGAKVKAILEAMPHEGGFPVQANRIRRLGIPIYTSHMLLKAIPNLDRTGITGAVVCECENFKPIPGTEKVIDGIDVINICTGLIPDNQLLTKGQYTFGKRCAGVGDAVRIGEGTTAVLRGKQAAYEIAQELAVRFNYNEYLQISKQYIDSHQHPIRIKEESPRPTPERQAQRPFVRLDCLYGFACNPCSFACPQKAITKSSTSVTPEINYEKCTGCMQCVSHCPGLAIFGYDTRKQNLFLPVE
;
A
#
# COMPACT_ATOMS: atom_id res chain seq x y z
N MET A 1 4.02 -11.04 19.25
CA MET A 1 4.12 -9.81 18.44
C MET A 1 5.15 -8.93 19.08
N GLU A 2 5.89 -8.16 18.30
CA GLU A 2 7.06 -7.43 18.84
C GLU A 2 7.07 -6.00 18.32
N ARG A 3 7.58 -5.09 19.15
CA ARG A 3 7.90 -3.75 18.73
C ARG A 3 9.18 -3.78 17.88
N ILE A 4 9.15 -3.14 16.73
CA ILE A 4 10.34 -2.93 15.90
C ILE A 4 11.13 -1.78 16.55
N VAL A 5 12.29 -2.10 17.09
CA VAL A 5 13.17 -1.13 17.79
C VAL A 5 14.32 -0.63 16.90
N ASN A 6 14.53 -1.29 15.77
CA ASN A 6 15.52 -0.90 14.77
C ASN A 6 14.98 -1.19 13.37
N HIS A 7 15.09 -0.23 12.46
CA HIS A 7 14.64 -0.38 11.07
C HIS A 7 15.71 0.18 10.12
N PRO A 8 16.08 -0.54 9.05
CA PRO A 8 17.21 -0.14 8.19
C PRO A 8 16.92 1.12 7.35
N ILE A 9 15.65 1.56 7.25
CA ILE A 9 15.24 2.65 6.36
C ILE A 9 14.47 3.74 7.11
N LEU A 10 13.56 3.35 8.00
CA LEU A 10 12.66 4.27 8.68
C LEU A 10 13.25 4.71 10.01
N THR A 11 13.08 5.99 10.34
CA THR A 11 13.38 6.52 11.68
C THR A 11 12.19 6.26 12.59
N ILE A 12 12.45 5.57 13.71
CA ILE A 12 11.41 5.26 14.70
C ILE A 12 11.22 6.48 15.60
N PRO A 13 10.02 7.05 15.68
CA PRO A 13 9.73 8.17 16.57
C PRO A 13 10.00 7.82 18.05
N GLN A 14 10.47 8.79 18.84
CA GLN A 14 10.74 8.66 20.26
C GLN A 14 9.87 9.67 21.03
N GLU A 15 8.54 9.54 20.95
CA GLU A 15 7.58 10.51 21.48
C GLU A 15 7.14 10.22 22.94
N GLY A 16 7.75 9.23 23.57
CA GLY A 16 7.39 8.79 24.92
C GLY A 16 6.25 7.76 24.92
N GLU A 17 5.81 7.39 26.11
CA GLU A 17 4.81 6.36 26.32
C GLU A 17 3.54 6.91 26.97
N HIS A 18 2.42 6.24 26.76
CA HIS A 18 1.15 6.52 27.39
C HIS A 18 0.51 5.20 27.85
N THR A 19 -0.01 5.20 29.08
CA THR A 19 -0.68 4.02 29.64
C THR A 19 -2.18 4.28 29.73
N PHE A 20 -2.97 3.33 29.23
CA PHE A 20 -4.42 3.31 29.30
C PHE A 20 -4.93 1.97 29.85
N LEU A 21 -6.19 1.88 30.24
CA LEU A 21 -6.79 0.64 30.67
C LEU A 21 -7.43 -0.09 29.47
N PHE A 22 -7.09 -1.35 29.28
CA PHE A 22 -7.79 -2.25 28.35
C PHE A 22 -8.53 -3.32 29.12
N ASN A 23 -9.87 -3.29 29.08
CA ASN A 23 -10.73 -4.16 29.88
C ASN A 23 -10.30 -4.18 31.38
N GLY A 24 -10.00 -3.01 31.94
CA GLY A 24 -9.55 -2.83 33.32
C GLY A 24 -8.09 -3.18 33.59
N LYS A 25 -7.30 -3.62 32.59
CA LYS A 25 -5.87 -3.94 32.72
C LYS A 25 -5.00 -2.84 32.10
N PRO A 26 -3.88 -2.44 32.75
CA PRO A 26 -3.01 -1.43 32.17
C PRO A 26 -2.28 -1.94 30.93
N VAL A 27 -2.31 -1.13 29.87
CA VAL A 27 -1.57 -1.33 28.63
C VAL A 27 -0.81 -0.06 28.31
N THR A 28 0.46 -0.20 27.96
CA THR A 28 1.32 0.93 27.58
C THR A 28 1.57 0.91 26.08
N GLY A 29 1.35 2.04 25.43
CA GLY A 29 1.63 2.27 24.01
C GLY A 29 2.51 3.48 23.79
N MET A 30 3.16 3.56 22.65
CA MET A 30 3.93 4.74 22.24
C MET A 30 2.97 5.85 21.81
N LYS A 31 3.21 7.08 22.26
CA LYS A 31 2.51 8.27 21.76
C LYS A 31 2.70 8.40 20.25
N GLY A 32 1.67 8.88 19.57
CA GLY A 32 1.65 8.96 18.10
C GLY A 32 1.36 7.64 17.39
N PHE A 33 1.30 6.49 18.11
CA PHE A 33 0.92 5.20 17.53
C PHE A 33 -0.53 4.85 17.87
N THR A 34 -1.09 3.91 17.12
CA THR A 34 -2.49 3.52 17.28
C THR A 34 -2.71 2.60 18.48
N ILE A 35 -3.93 2.62 19.01
CA ILE A 35 -4.37 1.69 20.06
C ILE A 35 -4.18 0.24 19.59
N ALA A 36 -4.45 -0.05 18.31
CA ALA A 36 -4.24 -1.38 17.74
C ALA A 36 -2.77 -1.82 17.86
N ALA A 37 -1.82 -0.93 17.59
CA ALA A 37 -0.40 -1.24 17.76
C ALA A 37 -0.06 -1.56 19.22
N ALA A 38 -0.53 -0.75 20.16
CA ALA A 38 -0.31 -0.97 21.59
C ALA A 38 -0.89 -2.30 22.08
N LEU A 39 -2.13 -2.62 21.69
CA LEU A 39 -2.77 -3.89 22.05
C LEU A 39 -2.02 -5.10 21.47
N HIS A 40 -1.63 -5.03 20.19
CA HIS A 40 -0.85 -6.11 19.58
C HIS A 40 0.52 -6.30 20.26
N GLN A 41 1.23 -5.22 20.59
CA GLN A 41 2.51 -5.29 21.31
C GLN A 41 2.34 -5.88 22.72
N ALA A 42 1.20 -5.59 23.38
CA ALA A 42 0.85 -6.13 24.67
C ALA A 42 0.32 -7.58 24.63
N GLY A 43 0.21 -8.20 23.45
CA GLY A 43 -0.25 -9.58 23.28
C GLY A 43 -1.77 -9.73 23.21
N TYR A 44 -2.51 -8.67 22.92
CA TYR A 44 -3.97 -8.68 22.74
C TYR A 44 -4.36 -8.56 21.26
N PRO A 45 -4.31 -9.64 20.46
CA PRO A 45 -4.64 -9.60 19.04
C PRO A 45 -6.15 -9.64 18.77
N VAL A 46 -6.97 -10.00 19.74
CA VAL A 46 -8.43 -10.03 19.63
C VAL A 46 -8.98 -8.68 20.06
N HIS A 47 -9.77 -8.05 19.20
CA HIS A 47 -10.35 -6.72 19.42
C HIS A 47 -11.85 -6.77 19.66
N SER A 48 -12.53 -7.75 19.10
CA SER A 48 -13.96 -7.94 19.26
C SER A 48 -14.35 -9.39 18.97
N HIS A 49 -15.60 -9.71 19.24
CA HIS A 49 -16.18 -11.00 18.89
C HIS A 49 -17.33 -10.80 17.89
N SER A 50 -17.48 -11.73 16.97
CA SER A 50 -18.66 -11.77 16.11
C SER A 50 -19.89 -12.22 16.90
N VAL A 51 -21.08 -12.04 16.32
CA VAL A 51 -22.35 -12.53 16.93
C VAL A 51 -22.30 -14.03 17.26
N ASN A 52 -21.50 -14.79 16.50
CA ASN A 52 -21.29 -16.23 16.73
C ASN A 52 -20.09 -16.53 17.65
N GLY A 53 -19.58 -15.56 18.38
CA GLY A 53 -18.47 -15.73 19.33
C GLY A 53 -17.10 -15.95 18.69
N ARG A 54 -16.92 -15.68 17.39
CA ARG A 54 -15.61 -15.80 16.73
C ARG A 54 -14.74 -14.59 17.04
N ASN A 55 -13.48 -14.83 17.34
CA ASN A 55 -12.47 -13.79 17.56
C ASN A 55 -12.26 -12.96 16.28
N ARG A 56 -12.22 -11.65 16.43
CA ARG A 56 -11.96 -10.70 15.33
C ARG A 56 -10.74 -9.85 15.66
N SER A 57 -9.98 -9.53 14.62
CA SER A 57 -8.78 -8.71 14.70
C SER A 57 -8.78 -7.61 13.63
N LEU A 58 -7.61 -7.08 13.30
CA LEU A 58 -7.43 -6.14 12.20
C LEU A 58 -7.72 -6.83 10.85
N ASN A 59 -8.44 -6.14 9.97
CA ASN A 59 -8.69 -6.62 8.61
C ASN A 59 -8.20 -5.62 7.56
N CYS A 60 -8.70 -4.37 7.53
CA CYS A 60 -8.28 -3.39 6.52
C CYS A 60 -7.12 -2.49 6.98
N GLY A 61 -6.96 -2.24 8.27
CA GLY A 61 -5.94 -1.33 8.83
C GLY A 61 -6.12 0.17 8.53
N ILE A 62 -7.12 0.54 7.73
CA ILE A 62 -7.32 1.90 7.18
C ILE A 62 -8.63 2.55 7.64
N GLY A 63 -9.25 2.03 8.69
CA GLY A 63 -10.44 2.63 9.29
C GLY A 63 -11.75 2.43 8.51
N LYS A 64 -11.85 1.46 7.58
CA LYS A 64 -13.06 1.32 6.72
C LYS A 64 -13.95 0.13 7.07
N CYS A 65 -13.39 -1.01 7.46
CA CYS A 65 -14.16 -2.27 7.61
C CYS A 65 -14.90 -2.44 8.94
N GLY A 66 -14.61 -1.64 9.97
CA GLY A 66 -15.23 -1.76 11.29
C GLY A 66 -14.79 -2.97 12.13
N ALA A 67 -13.92 -3.86 11.63
CA ALA A 67 -13.52 -5.08 12.35
C ALA A 67 -12.81 -4.81 13.70
N CYS A 68 -12.24 -3.61 13.86
CA CYS A 68 -11.50 -3.18 15.03
C CYS A 68 -12.23 -2.06 15.82
N GLU A 69 -13.56 -2.00 15.73
CA GLU A 69 -14.35 -1.06 16.54
C GLU A 69 -14.35 -1.49 18.00
N MET A 70 -14.06 -0.53 18.88
CA MET A 70 -14.05 -0.69 20.34
C MET A 70 -14.59 0.57 21.00
N LEU A 71 -14.97 0.46 22.27
CA LEU A 71 -15.25 1.64 23.09
C LEU A 71 -13.92 2.25 23.54
N VAL A 72 -13.70 3.51 23.19
CA VAL A 72 -12.54 4.31 23.58
C VAL A 72 -13.07 5.52 24.32
N ASP A 73 -12.84 5.59 25.62
CA ASP A 73 -13.38 6.64 26.51
C ASP A 73 -14.91 6.80 26.38
N GLY A 74 -15.64 5.66 26.23
CA GLY A 74 -17.09 5.61 26.10
C GLY A 74 -17.63 5.83 24.68
N GLU A 75 -16.78 6.10 23.68
CA GLU A 75 -17.17 6.30 22.28
C GLU A 75 -16.73 5.14 21.39
N VAL A 76 -17.54 4.76 20.41
CA VAL A 76 -17.17 3.76 19.40
C VAL A 76 -16.13 4.35 18.46
N LYS A 77 -14.91 3.80 18.48
CA LYS A 77 -13.81 4.21 17.61
C LYS A 77 -13.13 3.02 16.94
N ARG A 78 -12.55 3.24 15.78
CA ARG A 78 -11.76 2.25 15.03
C ARG A 78 -10.32 2.33 15.49
N ILE A 79 -9.89 1.42 16.33
CA ILE A 79 -8.57 1.46 16.98
C ILE A 79 -7.39 1.36 16.03
N CYS A 80 -7.58 0.90 14.78
CA CYS A 80 -6.53 0.89 13.77
C CYS A 80 -6.14 2.28 13.25
N ILE A 81 -6.95 3.32 13.53
CA ILE A 81 -6.68 4.72 13.16
C ILE A 81 -6.77 5.68 14.35
N THR A 82 -7.12 5.20 15.54
CA THR A 82 -7.18 5.99 16.76
C THR A 82 -5.86 5.89 17.52
N LYS A 83 -5.25 7.03 17.83
CA LYS A 83 -3.98 7.10 18.55
C LYS A 83 -4.17 6.85 20.05
N VAL A 84 -3.12 6.40 20.72
CA VAL A 84 -3.14 6.18 22.19
C VAL A 84 -3.11 7.48 22.99
N ASP A 85 -2.78 8.60 22.36
CA ASP A 85 -2.60 9.89 23.02
C ASP A 85 -3.85 10.30 23.79
N ASN A 86 -3.69 10.55 25.09
CA ASN A 86 -4.75 10.95 26.02
C ASN A 86 -5.90 9.94 26.24
N VAL A 87 -5.83 8.72 25.69
CA VAL A 87 -6.83 7.67 25.92
C VAL A 87 -6.75 7.18 27.36
N LYS A 88 -7.88 7.07 28.03
CA LYS A 88 -7.97 6.59 29.42
C LYS A 88 -8.34 5.12 29.48
N GLU A 89 -9.35 4.74 28.70
CA GLU A 89 -9.90 3.39 28.73
C GLU A 89 -10.31 2.91 27.32
N VAL A 90 -10.05 1.63 27.09
CA VAL A 90 -10.47 0.91 25.88
C VAL A 90 -11.15 -0.40 26.32
N SER A 91 -12.30 -0.69 25.78
CA SER A 91 -12.99 -1.95 26.03
C SER A 91 -13.69 -2.50 24.80
N GLU A 92 -13.92 -3.80 24.80
CA GLU A 92 -14.73 -4.44 23.79
C GLU A 92 -16.18 -3.95 23.86
N ILE A 93 -16.83 -3.80 22.71
CA ILE A 93 -18.25 -3.44 22.62
C ILE A 93 -19.08 -4.67 22.99
N THR A 94 -19.89 -4.55 24.05
CA THR A 94 -20.84 -5.57 24.48
C THR A 94 -22.24 -4.96 24.58
N VAL A 95 -23.27 -5.81 24.63
CA VAL A 95 -24.66 -5.35 24.84
C VAL A 95 -24.81 -4.61 26.18
N GLN A 96 -23.97 -4.95 27.17
CA GLN A 96 -24.05 -4.36 28.52
C GLN A 96 -23.41 -2.97 28.60
N ASN A 97 -22.38 -2.69 27.80
CA ASN A 97 -21.62 -1.43 27.89
C ASN A 97 -21.88 -0.44 26.76
N TYR A 98 -22.72 -0.84 25.78
CA TYR A 98 -23.12 0.03 24.69
C TYR A 98 -24.64 0.03 24.55
N THR A 99 -25.24 1.07 25.10
CA THR A 99 -26.65 1.39 24.88
C THR A 99 -26.74 2.60 23.95
N THR A 100 -27.45 2.45 22.85
CA THR A 100 -27.83 3.63 22.06
C THR A 100 -28.80 4.45 22.88
N ASP A 101 -28.39 5.62 23.34
CA ASP A 101 -29.32 6.55 23.94
C ASP A 101 -30.25 7.06 22.84
N SER A 102 -31.49 6.56 22.87
CA SER A 102 -32.52 6.94 21.89
C SER A 102 -33.07 8.36 22.09
N GLN A 103 -32.54 9.09 23.08
CA GLN A 103 -33.00 10.43 23.44
C GLN A 103 -31.98 11.54 23.13
N ILE A 104 -31.10 11.34 22.14
CA ILE A 104 -30.26 12.44 21.65
C ILE A 104 -31.17 13.43 20.93
N GLU A 105 -31.51 14.51 21.61
CA GLU A 105 -32.17 15.65 20.96
C GLU A 105 -31.22 16.25 19.93
N PRO A 106 -31.66 16.47 18.69
CA PRO A 106 -30.85 17.12 17.67
C PRO A 106 -30.46 18.52 18.18
N ARG A 107 -29.18 18.75 18.37
CA ARG A 107 -28.68 20.11 18.64
C ARG A 107 -28.54 20.85 17.31
N GLU A 108 -29.25 21.94 17.16
CA GLU A 108 -29.03 22.91 16.09
C GLU A 108 -27.77 23.72 16.41
N GLU A 109 -26.60 23.19 16.09
CA GLU A 109 -25.36 23.98 16.12
C GLU A 109 -25.15 24.64 14.74
N PRO A 110 -24.70 25.89 14.69
CA PRO A 110 -24.35 26.52 13.43
C PRO A 110 -23.21 25.74 12.78
N VAL A 111 -23.46 25.22 11.57
CA VAL A 111 -22.50 24.42 10.82
C VAL A 111 -21.63 25.35 9.98
N GLU A 112 -20.31 25.28 10.15
CA GLU A 112 -19.36 26.03 9.33
C GLU A 112 -19.44 25.60 7.86
N ILE A 113 -19.31 26.57 6.96
CA ILE A 113 -19.31 26.32 5.52
C ILE A 113 -18.03 26.90 4.91
N TYR A 114 -17.16 26.03 4.44
CA TYR A 114 -15.97 26.40 3.68
C TYR A 114 -16.28 26.43 2.19
N ARG A 115 -15.70 27.40 1.46
CA ARG A 115 -15.90 27.56 0.01
C ARG A 115 -14.60 27.43 -0.73
N THR A 116 -14.63 26.74 -1.88
CA THR A 116 -13.47 26.53 -2.74
C THR A 116 -13.88 26.31 -4.19
N ASP A 117 -12.93 26.40 -5.13
CA ASP A 117 -13.19 26.03 -6.52
C ASP A 117 -13.31 24.50 -6.65
N VAL A 118 -12.40 23.75 -6.03
CA VAL A 118 -12.37 22.30 -6.13
C VAL A 118 -12.23 21.64 -4.75
N ALA A 119 -13.13 20.72 -4.43
CA ALA A 119 -12.95 19.84 -3.29
C ALA A 119 -12.27 18.54 -3.72
N ILE A 120 -11.33 18.05 -2.91
CA ILE A 120 -10.58 16.81 -3.13
C ILE A 120 -10.81 15.90 -1.93
N ILE A 121 -11.34 14.71 -2.14
CA ILE A 121 -11.54 13.71 -1.08
C ILE A 121 -10.41 12.70 -1.14
N GLY A 122 -9.47 12.81 -0.21
CA GLY A 122 -8.27 11.96 -0.09
C GLY A 122 -6.96 12.71 -0.35
N ALA A 123 -6.07 12.71 0.64
CA ALA A 123 -4.72 13.28 0.60
C ALA A 123 -3.66 12.23 0.24
N GLY A 124 -4.03 11.22 -0.53
CA GLY A 124 -3.10 10.25 -1.13
C GLY A 124 -2.36 10.83 -2.36
N PRO A 125 -1.48 10.05 -3.00
CA PRO A 125 -0.65 10.53 -4.10
C PRO A 125 -1.44 11.17 -5.26
N ALA A 126 -2.59 10.60 -5.61
CA ALA A 126 -3.44 11.14 -6.68
C ALA A 126 -4.07 12.48 -6.29
N GLY A 127 -4.62 12.59 -5.07
CA GLY A 127 -5.23 13.82 -4.57
C GLY A 127 -4.23 14.94 -4.40
N LEU A 128 -3.03 14.64 -3.87
CA LEU A 128 -1.96 15.62 -3.71
C LEU A 128 -1.43 16.12 -5.06
N ALA A 129 -1.23 15.23 -6.03
CA ALA A 129 -0.81 15.62 -7.38
C ALA A 129 -1.88 16.49 -8.08
N CYS A 130 -3.16 16.18 -7.85
CA CYS A 130 -4.25 17.02 -8.33
C CYS A 130 -4.21 18.41 -7.67
N ARG A 131 -4.07 18.49 -6.34
CA ARG A 131 -3.96 19.76 -5.60
C ARG A 131 -2.81 20.62 -6.09
N GLU A 132 -1.63 20.02 -6.27
CA GLU A 132 -0.45 20.72 -6.79
C GLU A 132 -0.73 21.35 -8.15
N THR A 133 -1.28 20.56 -9.08
CA THR A 133 -1.57 21.02 -10.45
C THR A 133 -2.70 22.06 -10.46
N LEU A 134 -3.74 21.92 -9.63
CA LEU A 134 -4.78 22.95 -9.49
C LEU A 134 -4.20 24.29 -9.00
N LYS A 135 -3.26 24.24 -8.03
CA LYS A 135 -2.56 25.45 -7.55
C LYS A 135 -1.74 26.12 -8.66
N GLU A 136 -1.05 25.34 -9.50
CA GLU A 136 -0.34 25.85 -10.68
C GLU A 136 -1.29 26.49 -11.70
N LEU A 137 -2.52 25.99 -11.81
CA LEU A 137 -3.57 26.53 -12.69
C LEU A 137 -4.34 27.72 -12.06
N GLY A 138 -3.98 28.16 -10.85
CA GLY A 138 -4.61 29.28 -10.16
C GLY A 138 -5.97 28.95 -9.54
N LEU A 139 -6.29 27.68 -9.34
CA LEU A 139 -7.52 27.20 -8.69
C LEU A 139 -7.27 26.88 -7.21
N ASN A 140 -8.16 27.37 -6.34
CA ASN A 140 -8.14 27.02 -4.93
C ASN A 140 -8.76 25.64 -4.72
N SER A 141 -8.19 24.88 -3.80
CA SER A 141 -8.73 23.57 -3.45
C SER A 141 -8.71 23.32 -1.94
N ILE A 142 -9.71 22.55 -1.51
CA ILE A 142 -9.79 21.99 -0.15
C ILE A 142 -9.61 20.48 -0.27
N VAL A 143 -8.66 19.94 0.48
CA VAL A 143 -8.42 18.50 0.59
C VAL A 143 -8.96 17.99 1.91
N ILE A 144 -9.69 16.89 1.89
CA ILE A 144 -10.30 16.26 3.07
C ILE A 144 -9.78 14.84 3.18
N ASP A 145 -9.17 14.48 4.30
CA ASP A 145 -8.67 13.12 4.54
C ASP A 145 -9.00 12.65 5.96
N SER A 146 -9.41 11.40 6.07
CA SER A 146 -9.75 10.77 7.35
C SER A 146 -8.53 10.36 8.18
N ASN A 147 -7.34 10.33 7.60
CA ASN A 147 -6.10 10.00 8.29
C ASN A 147 -5.50 11.19 9.02
N ASP A 148 -4.56 10.89 9.89
CA ASP A 148 -3.79 11.86 10.68
C ASP A 148 -2.59 12.46 9.92
N LYS A 149 -2.25 11.91 8.75
CA LYS A 149 -1.08 12.30 7.96
C LYS A 149 -1.40 12.37 6.46
N ILE A 150 -0.76 13.33 5.80
CA ILE A 150 -0.81 13.51 4.35
C ILE A 150 0.07 12.45 3.69
N GLY A 151 -0.39 11.86 2.57
CA GLY A 151 0.43 10.95 1.75
C GLY A 151 -0.20 9.60 1.45
N GLY A 152 -1.24 9.21 2.20
CA GLY A 152 -1.96 7.95 1.97
C GLY A 152 -1.02 6.74 1.96
N GLN A 153 -1.18 5.86 0.96
CA GLN A 153 -0.39 4.62 0.86
C GLN A 153 1.12 4.86 0.63
N PHE A 154 1.52 6.03 0.13
CA PHE A 154 2.95 6.34 -0.03
C PHE A 154 3.71 6.39 1.30
N LEU A 155 3.06 6.70 2.41
CA LEU A 155 3.68 6.73 3.73
C LEU A 155 4.28 5.38 4.16
N MET A 156 3.75 4.27 3.62
CA MET A 156 4.17 2.92 3.96
C MET A 156 5.16 2.32 2.95
N GLN A 157 5.48 3.03 1.86
CA GLN A 157 6.33 2.51 0.79
C GLN A 157 7.79 2.91 1.02
N THR A 158 8.59 1.93 1.46
CA THR A 158 10.01 2.10 1.75
C THR A 158 10.93 1.89 0.55
N HIS A 159 10.39 1.45 -0.58
CA HIS A 159 11.13 1.30 -1.82
C HIS A 159 11.18 2.61 -2.63
N ALA A 160 12.14 2.72 -3.55
CA ALA A 160 12.48 3.96 -4.25
C ALA A 160 12.23 3.89 -5.78
N PHE A 161 11.22 3.15 -6.22
CA PHE A 161 11.07 2.82 -7.64
C PHE A 161 9.68 3.16 -8.18
N PHE A 162 9.32 4.45 -8.13
CA PHE A 162 7.99 4.88 -8.49
C PHE A 162 7.88 5.51 -9.87
N PHE A 163 8.91 6.17 -10.39
CA PHE A 163 8.73 7.01 -11.57
C PHE A 163 9.59 6.60 -12.75
N PHE A 164 8.92 6.46 -13.89
CA PHE A 164 9.53 6.28 -15.18
C PHE A 164 9.72 7.65 -15.87
N GLU A 165 10.88 7.86 -16.42
CA GLU A 165 11.30 8.78 -17.47
C GLU A 165 11.40 10.27 -17.21
N LYS A 166 10.39 11.03 -16.85
CA LYS A 166 10.50 12.50 -17.02
C LYS A 166 10.38 13.34 -15.76
N GLU A 167 9.78 12.81 -14.73
CA GLU A 167 9.70 13.48 -13.44
C GLU A 167 10.99 13.28 -12.63
N ARG A 168 12.07 13.91 -13.08
CA ARG A 168 13.39 13.79 -12.45
C ARG A 168 13.40 14.13 -10.96
N ARG A 169 12.48 14.98 -10.50
CA ARG A 169 12.37 15.38 -9.08
C ARG A 169 12.05 14.23 -8.14
N PHE A 170 11.40 13.16 -8.63
CA PHE A 170 11.04 11.99 -7.82
C PHE A 170 12.03 10.83 -7.97
N GLY A 171 13.02 10.97 -8.84
CA GLY A 171 14.02 9.93 -9.11
C GLY A 171 14.77 9.52 -7.85
N GLY A 172 14.69 8.23 -7.48
CA GLY A 172 15.36 7.69 -6.30
C GLY A 172 14.69 7.98 -4.96
N MET A 173 13.58 8.72 -4.94
CA MET A 173 12.81 8.99 -3.73
C MET A 173 11.98 7.76 -3.31
N ARG A 174 11.77 7.61 -2.01
CA ARG A 174 10.82 6.66 -1.44
C ARG A 174 9.41 7.23 -1.44
N GLY A 175 8.39 6.38 -1.28
CA GLY A 175 7.01 6.82 -1.29
C GLY A 175 6.71 7.96 -0.31
N PHE A 176 7.20 7.88 0.91
CA PHE A 176 7.00 8.93 1.93
C PHE A 176 7.72 10.26 1.57
N ASP A 177 8.87 10.22 0.88
CA ASP A 177 9.56 11.43 0.42
C ASP A 177 8.78 12.08 -0.73
N ILE A 178 8.21 11.26 -1.63
CA ILE A 178 7.36 11.75 -2.73
C ILE A 178 6.09 12.38 -2.17
N ALA A 179 5.45 11.73 -1.17
CA ALA A 179 4.27 12.28 -0.51
C ALA A 179 4.56 13.66 0.09
N LYS A 180 5.69 13.81 0.79
CA LYS A 180 6.13 15.08 1.34
C LYS A 180 6.36 16.14 0.25
N THR A 181 7.00 15.75 -0.85
CA THR A 181 7.26 16.66 -1.97
C THR A 181 5.97 17.15 -2.64
N LEU A 182 4.99 16.24 -2.85
CA LEU A 182 3.68 16.59 -3.41
C LEU A 182 2.83 17.45 -2.47
N ALA A 183 2.94 17.23 -1.16
CA ALA A 183 2.23 18.04 -0.16
C ALA A 183 2.75 19.48 -0.14
N GLY A 184 4.05 19.66 -0.37
CA GLY A 184 4.74 20.95 -0.22
C GLY A 184 4.75 21.42 1.25
N ASP A 185 5.14 22.67 1.46
CA ASP A 185 5.19 23.28 2.81
C ASP A 185 3.87 23.95 3.21
N ASP A 186 3.02 24.28 2.24
CA ASP A 186 1.73 24.92 2.46
C ASP A 186 0.62 23.88 2.60
N HIS A 187 0.18 23.64 3.82
CA HIS A 187 -0.91 22.73 4.15
C HIS A 187 -2.25 23.44 4.38
N SER A 188 -2.35 24.72 4.03
CA SER A 188 -3.62 25.46 4.11
C SER A 188 -4.69 24.77 3.24
N GLY A 189 -5.91 24.66 3.75
CA GLY A 189 -7.00 23.97 3.07
C GLY A 189 -6.89 22.45 3.04
N ILE A 190 -6.01 21.83 3.86
CA ILE A 190 -5.98 20.39 4.08
C ILE A 190 -6.59 20.08 5.44
N PHE A 191 -7.73 19.39 5.45
CA PHE A 191 -8.43 18.94 6.64
C PHE A 191 -8.14 17.45 6.88
N LEU A 192 -7.27 17.17 7.83
CA LEU A 192 -6.98 15.81 8.32
C LEU A 192 -7.99 15.41 9.39
N HIS A 193 -8.00 14.13 9.80
CA HIS A 193 -8.99 13.58 10.73
C HIS A 193 -10.44 13.87 10.33
N SER A 194 -10.69 14.13 9.05
CA SER A 194 -11.95 14.63 8.53
C SER A 194 -12.56 13.63 7.55
N THR A 195 -13.74 13.12 7.89
CA THR A 195 -14.43 12.09 7.08
C THR A 195 -15.58 12.69 6.32
N VAL A 196 -15.55 12.55 5.01
CA VAL A 196 -16.71 12.84 4.16
C VAL A 196 -17.72 11.70 4.33
N TRP A 197 -18.90 12.02 4.82
CA TRP A 197 -19.95 11.03 5.03
C TRP A 197 -21.11 11.17 4.03
N ASP A 198 -21.23 12.33 3.36
CA ASP A 198 -22.23 12.52 2.31
C ASP A 198 -21.84 13.61 1.31
N ILE A 199 -22.48 13.58 0.12
CA ILE A 199 -22.46 14.60 -0.92
C ILE A 199 -23.92 14.97 -1.20
N LEU A 200 -24.32 16.19 -0.82
CA LEU A 200 -25.68 16.66 -0.90
C LEU A 200 -25.98 17.24 -2.29
N GLN A 201 -27.26 17.20 -2.69
CA GLN A 201 -27.70 17.64 -4.03
C GLN A 201 -27.41 19.12 -4.34
N ASN A 202 -27.28 19.97 -3.31
CA ASN A 202 -26.91 21.39 -3.45
C ASN A 202 -25.38 21.62 -3.58
N LYS A 203 -24.61 20.59 -3.94
CA LYS A 203 -23.14 20.60 -4.07
C LYS A 203 -22.41 20.88 -2.76
N ARG A 204 -23.01 20.57 -1.63
CA ARG A 204 -22.36 20.56 -0.34
C ARG A 204 -21.80 19.18 -0.03
N ILE A 205 -20.57 19.15 0.38
CA ILE A 205 -19.89 17.96 0.84
C ILE A 205 -19.97 17.97 2.37
N ALA A 206 -20.63 16.99 2.95
CA ALA A 206 -20.83 16.87 4.38
C ALA A 206 -19.64 16.17 5.01
N VAL A 207 -18.98 16.85 5.95
CA VAL A 207 -17.74 16.41 6.57
C VAL A 207 -17.90 16.37 8.08
N LYS A 208 -17.35 15.33 8.70
CA LYS A 208 -17.19 15.24 10.15
C LYS A 208 -15.71 15.33 10.51
N ASP A 209 -15.35 16.33 11.31
CA ASP A 209 -14.09 16.40 12.02
C ASP A 209 -14.13 15.40 13.18
N MET A 210 -13.36 14.33 13.04
CA MET A 210 -13.32 13.23 14.02
C MET A 210 -12.55 13.59 15.29
N LEU A 211 -11.68 14.62 15.22
CA LEU A 211 -10.88 15.05 16.36
C LEU A 211 -11.68 15.99 17.29
N ASN A 212 -12.42 16.95 16.70
CA ASN A 212 -13.18 17.95 17.42
C ASN A 212 -14.68 17.63 17.53
N HIS A 213 -15.12 16.49 16.97
CA HIS A 213 -16.52 16.03 16.93
C HIS A 213 -17.50 17.03 16.30
N LYS A 214 -17.00 17.87 15.37
CA LYS A 214 -17.80 18.88 14.67
C LYS A 214 -18.15 18.45 13.27
N ASN A 215 -19.33 18.87 12.82
CA ASN A 215 -19.71 18.76 11.42
C ASN A 215 -19.47 20.10 10.71
N PHE A 216 -19.07 20.04 9.44
CA PHE A 216 -18.95 21.20 8.57
C PHE A 216 -19.30 20.83 7.13
N TYR A 217 -19.55 21.83 6.31
CA TYR A 217 -19.77 21.63 4.88
C TYR A 217 -18.65 22.25 4.06
N VAL A 218 -18.35 21.63 2.93
CA VAL A 218 -17.53 22.24 1.88
C VAL A 218 -18.43 22.46 0.65
N GLU A 219 -18.60 23.73 0.25
CA GLU A 219 -19.24 24.12 -1.01
C GLU A 219 -18.14 24.25 -2.06
N ALA A 220 -18.26 23.51 -3.17
CA ALA A 220 -17.29 23.53 -4.25
C ALA A 220 -17.95 23.62 -5.62
N GLN A 221 -17.24 24.17 -6.61
CA GLN A 221 -17.68 24.18 -8.00
C GLN A 221 -17.43 22.84 -8.70
N ALA A 222 -16.40 22.10 -8.26
CA ALA A 222 -16.02 20.79 -8.79
C ALA A 222 -15.53 19.87 -7.68
N LEU A 223 -15.52 18.56 -7.94
CA LEU A 223 -15.17 17.51 -7.00
C LEU A 223 -14.17 16.53 -7.60
N ILE A 224 -13.13 16.22 -6.84
CA ILE A 224 -12.20 15.12 -7.11
C ILE A 224 -12.35 14.06 -6.02
N VAL A 225 -12.54 12.79 -6.42
CA VAL A 225 -12.61 11.65 -5.52
C VAL A 225 -11.33 10.82 -5.66
N ALA A 226 -10.50 10.87 -4.62
CA ALA A 226 -9.18 10.23 -4.50
C ALA A 226 -9.12 9.27 -3.29
N THR A 227 -10.23 8.63 -2.99
CA THR A 227 -10.46 7.78 -1.80
C THR A 227 -9.62 6.50 -1.77
N GLY A 228 -8.96 6.17 -2.90
CA GLY A 228 -8.12 4.98 -3.01
C GLY A 228 -8.92 3.69 -3.07
N ALA A 229 -8.42 2.64 -2.45
CA ALA A 229 -9.00 1.31 -2.50
C ALA A 229 -8.98 0.63 -1.12
N VAL A 230 -9.73 -0.45 -0.99
CA VAL A 230 -9.71 -1.34 0.16
C VAL A 230 -9.10 -2.69 -0.24
N PRO A 231 -8.43 -3.40 0.67
CA PRO A 231 -7.86 -4.70 0.37
C PRO A 231 -8.96 -5.73 0.09
N PHE A 232 -8.71 -6.59 -0.90
CA PHE A 232 -9.54 -7.76 -1.16
C PHE A 232 -9.10 -8.92 -0.26
N MET A 233 -10.05 -9.50 0.48
CA MET A 233 -9.85 -10.69 1.31
C MET A 233 -10.56 -11.87 0.64
N PRO A 234 -9.85 -12.88 0.14
CA PRO A 234 -10.47 -14.09 -0.38
C PRO A 234 -11.09 -14.90 0.77
N THR A 235 -12.13 -15.67 0.46
CA THR A 235 -12.78 -16.55 1.43
C THR A 235 -12.08 -17.91 1.47
N PHE A 236 -11.66 -18.33 2.65
CA PHE A 236 -11.11 -19.65 2.94
C PHE A 236 -11.42 -20.04 4.40
N GLU A 237 -11.18 -21.28 4.76
CA GLU A 237 -11.50 -21.75 6.11
C GLU A 237 -10.62 -21.05 7.16
N ASN A 238 -11.24 -20.42 8.17
CA ASN A 238 -10.62 -19.65 9.25
C ASN A 238 -9.95 -18.33 8.77
N ASP A 239 -10.48 -17.68 7.74
CA ASP A 239 -10.01 -16.40 7.22
C ASP A 239 -10.16 -15.22 8.21
N ASP A 240 -10.95 -15.42 9.26
CA ASP A 240 -11.26 -14.42 10.31
C ASP A 240 -10.38 -14.55 11.57
N VAL A 241 -9.56 -15.60 11.68
CA VAL A 241 -8.73 -15.83 12.88
C VAL A 241 -7.60 -14.80 12.96
N PRO A 242 -7.31 -14.21 14.15
CA PRO A 242 -6.12 -13.39 14.35
C PRO A 242 -4.85 -14.11 13.86
N GLY A 243 -3.99 -13.40 13.14
CA GLY A 243 -2.86 -13.99 12.41
C GLY A 243 -3.09 -14.00 10.88
N VAL A 244 -4.35 -13.90 10.43
CA VAL A 244 -4.68 -13.67 9.02
C VAL A 244 -4.90 -12.18 8.80
N TYR A 245 -4.02 -11.54 8.03
CA TYR A 245 -4.04 -10.10 7.81
C TYR A 245 -3.88 -9.74 6.35
N THR A 246 -4.55 -8.67 5.91
CA THR A 246 -4.30 -8.11 4.58
C THR A 246 -2.95 -7.38 4.52
N ALA A 247 -2.39 -7.24 3.32
CA ALA A 247 -1.16 -6.49 3.10
C ALA A 247 -1.21 -5.05 3.63
N ALA A 248 -2.37 -4.41 3.60
CA ALA A 248 -2.56 -3.07 4.14
C ALA A 248 -2.35 -3.02 5.66
N VAL A 249 -2.86 -4.01 6.40
CA VAL A 249 -2.60 -4.18 7.84
C VAL A 249 -1.13 -4.42 8.09
N VAL A 250 -0.54 -5.39 7.38
CA VAL A 250 0.87 -5.78 7.57
C VAL A 250 1.80 -4.60 7.32
N GLN A 251 1.62 -3.88 6.21
CA GLN A 251 2.45 -2.71 5.90
C GLN A 251 2.27 -1.57 6.92
N LYS A 252 1.04 -1.26 7.29
CA LYS A 252 0.77 -0.20 8.26
C LYS A 252 1.37 -0.51 9.61
N MET A 253 1.09 -1.69 10.15
CA MET A 253 1.62 -2.10 11.46
C MET A 253 3.14 -2.10 11.48
N MET A 254 3.78 -2.56 10.41
CA MET A 254 5.23 -2.62 10.30
C MET A 254 5.88 -1.26 10.04
N ASN A 255 5.40 -0.51 9.04
CA ASN A 255 6.09 0.68 8.52
C ASN A 255 5.60 2.00 9.13
N ALA A 256 4.40 2.05 9.70
CA ALA A 256 3.84 3.25 10.33
C ALA A 256 3.72 3.12 11.85
N GLU A 257 3.43 1.92 12.34
CA GLU A 257 3.20 1.65 13.77
C GLU A 257 4.37 0.84 14.41
N PHE A 258 5.42 0.55 13.66
CA PHE A 258 6.63 -0.18 14.08
C PHE A 258 6.31 -1.43 14.93
N THR A 259 5.30 -2.17 14.51
CA THR A 259 4.81 -3.39 15.17
C THR A 259 4.88 -4.56 14.22
N LEU A 260 5.68 -5.57 14.58
CA LEU A 260 5.77 -6.83 13.86
C LEU A 260 4.67 -7.78 14.35
N LEU A 261 3.75 -8.14 13.46
CA LEU A 261 2.57 -8.96 13.79
C LEU A 261 2.90 -10.43 14.06
N GLY A 262 4.05 -10.90 13.57
CA GLY A 262 4.58 -12.24 13.79
C GLY A 262 5.95 -12.40 13.14
N LYS A 263 6.57 -13.56 13.34
CA LYS A 263 7.94 -13.84 12.87
C LYS A 263 8.00 -14.77 11.66
N ASN A 264 7.03 -15.64 11.49
CA ASN A 264 7.03 -16.64 10.41
C ASN A 264 5.82 -16.42 9.50
N ILE A 265 6.10 -15.93 8.32
CA ILE A 265 5.08 -15.37 7.43
C ILE A 265 4.87 -16.28 6.23
N LEU A 266 3.59 -16.55 5.92
CA LEU A 266 3.17 -17.06 4.62
C LEU A 266 2.51 -15.90 3.85
N THR A 267 3.04 -15.55 2.68
CA THR A 267 2.43 -14.54 1.81
C THR A 267 1.56 -15.21 0.76
N VAL A 268 0.36 -14.69 0.53
CA VAL A 268 -0.60 -15.17 -0.48
C VAL A 268 -0.81 -14.07 -1.53
N GLY A 269 -0.42 -14.36 -2.76
CA GLY A 269 -0.39 -13.45 -3.90
C GLY A 269 1.03 -13.02 -4.28
N ALA A 270 1.47 -13.44 -5.48
CA ALA A 270 2.79 -13.14 -6.04
C ALA A 270 2.74 -11.97 -7.03
N GLY A 271 2.02 -10.91 -6.67
CA GLY A 271 2.05 -9.60 -7.32
C GLY A 271 3.08 -8.67 -6.68
N ASN A 272 3.18 -7.42 -7.19
CA ASN A 272 4.13 -6.42 -6.65
C ASN A 272 3.98 -6.21 -5.14
N ILE A 273 2.75 -6.13 -4.62
CA ILE A 273 2.50 -5.94 -3.18
C ILE A 273 2.98 -7.15 -2.38
N GLY A 274 2.76 -8.38 -2.87
CA GLY A 274 3.25 -9.59 -2.21
C GLY A 274 4.77 -9.60 -2.09
N TYR A 275 5.47 -9.22 -3.14
CA TYR A 275 6.93 -9.13 -3.13
C TYR A 275 7.45 -8.01 -2.24
N LEU A 276 6.84 -6.82 -2.34
CA LEU A 276 7.24 -5.65 -1.58
C LEU A 276 7.03 -5.85 -0.08
N THR A 277 5.85 -6.34 0.32
CA THR A 277 5.57 -6.61 1.74
C THR A 277 6.45 -7.72 2.29
N SER A 278 6.69 -8.78 1.53
CA SER A 278 7.62 -9.86 1.92
C SER A 278 9.05 -9.33 2.12
N TYR A 279 9.52 -8.46 1.23
CA TYR A 279 10.83 -7.82 1.39
C TYR A 279 10.89 -6.92 2.62
N GLN A 280 9.87 -6.11 2.85
CA GLN A 280 9.75 -5.23 4.01
C GLN A 280 9.69 -6.01 5.32
N LEU A 281 8.95 -7.12 5.35
CA LEU A 281 8.90 -8.04 6.50
C LEU A 281 10.28 -8.60 6.85
N MET A 282 11.08 -8.99 5.85
CA MET A 282 12.46 -9.41 6.05
C MET A 282 13.33 -8.29 6.61
N GLN A 283 13.16 -7.05 6.14
CA GLN A 283 13.86 -5.88 6.69
C GLN A 283 13.47 -5.58 8.14
N ALA A 284 12.23 -5.86 8.51
CA ALA A 284 11.71 -5.71 9.88
C ALA A 284 12.08 -6.88 10.80
N GLY A 285 12.79 -7.89 10.31
CA GLY A 285 13.28 -9.03 11.10
C GLY A 285 12.37 -10.26 11.09
N ALA A 286 11.32 -10.31 10.27
CA ALA A 286 10.50 -11.50 10.08
C ALA A 286 11.17 -12.48 9.08
N LYS A 287 10.72 -13.72 9.10
CA LYS A 287 11.07 -14.77 8.14
C LYS A 287 9.86 -15.05 7.25
N VAL A 288 9.97 -14.79 5.98
CA VAL A 288 8.95 -15.19 4.99
C VAL A 288 9.27 -16.62 4.55
N LYS A 289 8.37 -17.57 4.83
CA LYS A 289 8.59 -18.99 4.53
C LYS A 289 8.32 -19.33 3.07
N ALA A 290 7.27 -18.71 2.50
CA ALA A 290 6.91 -18.91 1.11
C ALA A 290 5.98 -17.80 0.62
N ILE A 291 5.86 -17.68 -0.69
CA ILE A 291 4.82 -16.92 -1.38
C ILE A 291 4.00 -17.87 -2.24
N LEU A 292 2.68 -17.82 -2.12
CA LEU A 292 1.74 -18.58 -2.93
C LEU A 292 1.14 -17.72 -4.03
N GLU A 293 0.94 -18.30 -5.20
CA GLU A 293 0.25 -17.68 -6.33
C GLU A 293 -0.71 -18.71 -6.99
N ALA A 294 -1.97 -18.33 -7.08
CA ALA A 294 -2.98 -19.21 -7.66
C ALA A 294 -2.90 -19.30 -9.20
N MET A 295 -2.33 -18.27 -9.83
CA MET A 295 -2.08 -18.27 -11.27
C MET A 295 -0.92 -19.21 -11.62
N PRO A 296 -0.88 -19.76 -12.87
CA PRO A 296 0.22 -20.60 -13.30
C PRO A 296 1.54 -19.86 -13.52
N HIS A 297 1.51 -18.55 -13.44
CA HIS A 297 2.67 -17.66 -13.58
C HIS A 297 2.63 -16.55 -12.54
N GLU A 298 3.79 -16.04 -12.21
CA GLU A 298 3.95 -14.94 -11.30
C GLU A 298 3.39 -13.64 -11.88
N GLY A 299 2.75 -12.83 -11.04
CA GLY A 299 2.41 -11.46 -11.33
C GLY A 299 3.53 -10.49 -10.95
N GLY A 300 3.32 -9.20 -11.17
CA GLY A 300 4.26 -8.17 -10.76
C GLY A 300 5.53 -8.05 -11.61
N PHE A 301 6.45 -7.19 -11.16
CA PHE A 301 7.70 -6.91 -11.88
C PHE A 301 8.73 -8.01 -11.64
N PRO A 302 9.38 -8.52 -12.70
CA PRO A 302 10.43 -9.54 -12.55
C PRO A 302 11.53 -9.14 -11.56
N VAL A 303 11.89 -7.86 -11.51
CA VAL A 303 12.88 -7.35 -10.55
C VAL A 303 12.46 -7.57 -9.09
N GLN A 304 11.18 -7.47 -8.77
CA GLN A 304 10.67 -7.71 -7.42
C GLN A 304 10.66 -9.22 -7.10
N ALA A 305 10.18 -10.05 -8.03
CA ALA A 305 10.22 -11.50 -7.89
C ALA A 305 11.65 -12.01 -7.70
N ASN A 306 12.57 -11.52 -8.51
CA ASN A 306 13.97 -11.90 -8.45
C ASN A 306 14.64 -11.47 -7.14
N ARG A 307 14.25 -10.31 -6.57
CA ARG A 307 14.70 -9.90 -5.25
C ARG A 307 14.30 -10.93 -4.18
N ILE A 308 13.06 -11.41 -4.23
CA ILE A 308 12.53 -12.43 -3.31
C ILE A 308 13.31 -13.74 -3.43
N ARG A 309 13.55 -14.21 -4.67
CA ARG A 309 14.33 -15.43 -4.91
C ARG A 309 15.75 -15.32 -4.39
N ARG A 310 16.39 -14.15 -4.53
CA ARG A 310 17.75 -13.92 -3.98
C ARG A 310 17.81 -13.97 -2.47
N LEU A 311 16.69 -13.74 -1.79
CA LEU A 311 16.56 -13.89 -0.34
C LEU A 311 16.27 -15.34 0.07
N GLY A 312 16.20 -16.28 -0.89
CA GLY A 312 15.91 -17.68 -0.63
C GLY A 312 14.44 -17.96 -0.30
N ILE A 313 13.52 -17.06 -0.68
CA ILE A 313 12.09 -17.25 -0.44
C ILE A 313 11.48 -17.95 -1.66
N PRO A 314 10.90 -19.16 -1.50
CA PRO A 314 10.26 -19.87 -2.58
C PRO A 314 8.95 -19.21 -2.99
N ILE A 315 8.66 -19.25 -4.30
CA ILE A 315 7.40 -18.78 -4.89
C ILE A 315 6.74 -19.98 -5.55
N TYR A 316 5.56 -20.37 -5.06
CA TYR A 316 4.77 -21.49 -5.56
C TYR A 316 3.62 -20.96 -6.42
N THR A 317 3.71 -21.10 -7.73
CA THR A 317 2.61 -20.83 -8.67
C THR A 317 1.66 -22.01 -8.74
N SER A 318 0.44 -21.80 -9.26
CA SER A 318 -0.63 -22.80 -9.25
C SER A 318 -0.91 -23.38 -7.87
N HIS A 319 -0.74 -22.57 -6.80
CA HIS A 319 -1.01 -22.97 -5.43
C HIS A 319 -1.93 -21.96 -4.74
N MET A 320 -2.87 -22.47 -3.97
CA MET A 320 -3.80 -21.64 -3.20
C MET A 320 -3.85 -22.02 -1.72
N LEU A 321 -4.28 -21.07 -0.90
CA LEU A 321 -4.57 -21.27 0.52
C LEU A 321 -5.98 -21.85 0.66
N LEU A 322 -6.11 -22.96 1.40
CA LEU A 322 -7.39 -23.56 1.72
C LEU A 322 -7.88 -23.21 3.14
N LYS A 323 -6.93 -23.13 4.08
CA LYS A 323 -7.27 -23.04 5.49
C LYS A 323 -6.14 -22.43 6.30
N ALA A 324 -6.45 -21.52 7.23
CA ALA A 324 -5.57 -21.19 8.34
C ALA A 324 -5.78 -22.18 9.48
N ILE A 325 -4.69 -22.63 10.12
CA ILE A 325 -4.73 -23.54 11.27
C ILE A 325 -4.64 -22.70 12.54
N PRO A 326 -5.73 -22.53 13.29
CA PRO A 326 -5.71 -21.75 14.51
C PRO A 326 -4.99 -22.48 15.66
N ASN A 327 -4.48 -21.71 16.63
CA ASN A 327 -4.10 -22.25 17.94
C ASN A 327 -5.36 -22.65 18.75
N LEU A 328 -5.18 -23.27 19.90
CA LEU A 328 -6.26 -23.87 20.69
C LEU A 328 -7.34 -22.85 21.11
N ASP A 329 -6.95 -21.65 21.49
CA ASP A 329 -7.85 -20.57 21.93
C ASP A 329 -8.30 -19.65 20.80
N ARG A 330 -7.88 -19.94 19.55
CA ARG A 330 -8.18 -19.15 18.35
C ARG A 330 -7.75 -17.67 18.43
N THR A 331 -6.75 -17.35 19.23
CA THR A 331 -6.15 -16.01 19.33
C THR A 331 -5.01 -15.79 18.33
N GLY A 332 -4.65 -16.82 17.57
CA GLY A 332 -3.61 -16.81 16.57
C GLY A 332 -3.65 -18.04 15.69
N ILE A 333 -2.71 -18.17 14.79
CA ILE A 333 -2.52 -19.32 13.91
C ILE A 333 -1.19 -20.02 14.20
N THR A 334 -1.09 -21.29 13.84
CA THR A 334 0.10 -22.13 13.97
C THR A 334 0.61 -22.67 12.64
N GLY A 335 -0.20 -22.55 11.59
CA GLY A 335 0.10 -23.07 10.27
C GLY A 335 -0.98 -22.75 9.23
N ALA A 336 -0.82 -23.32 8.06
CA ALA A 336 -1.75 -23.20 6.96
C ALA A 336 -1.85 -24.49 6.15
N VAL A 337 -3.03 -24.77 5.59
CA VAL A 337 -3.21 -25.83 4.58
C VAL A 337 -3.26 -25.17 3.20
N VAL A 338 -2.42 -25.64 2.30
CA VAL A 338 -2.30 -25.17 0.92
C VAL A 338 -2.49 -26.34 -0.03
N CYS A 339 -2.87 -26.07 -1.28
CA CYS A 339 -2.95 -27.10 -2.31
C CYS A 339 -2.56 -26.56 -3.67
N GLU A 340 -2.31 -27.44 -4.62
CA GLU A 340 -2.25 -27.09 -6.02
C GLU A 340 -3.64 -26.66 -6.51
N CYS A 341 -3.69 -25.77 -7.49
CA CYS A 341 -4.95 -25.29 -8.06
C CYS A 341 -4.85 -25.08 -9.58
N GLU A 342 -5.99 -25.21 -10.23
CA GLU A 342 -6.17 -24.86 -11.63
C GLU A 342 -7.42 -23.97 -11.75
N ASN A 343 -7.29 -22.82 -12.43
CA ASN A 343 -8.38 -21.85 -12.61
C ASN A 343 -9.07 -21.48 -11.28
N PHE A 344 -8.28 -21.25 -10.22
CA PHE A 344 -8.73 -20.94 -8.85
C PHE A 344 -9.56 -22.08 -8.19
N LYS A 345 -9.48 -23.30 -8.68
CA LYS A 345 -10.12 -24.46 -8.07
C LYS A 345 -9.05 -25.37 -7.48
N PRO A 346 -9.24 -25.83 -6.23
CA PRO A 346 -8.29 -26.74 -5.59
C PRO A 346 -8.25 -28.09 -6.32
N ILE A 347 -7.07 -28.69 -6.42
CA ILE A 347 -6.85 -30.04 -6.92
C ILE A 347 -6.84 -30.99 -5.71
N PRO A 348 -7.87 -31.83 -5.53
CA PRO A 348 -7.95 -32.74 -4.41
C PRO A 348 -6.78 -33.72 -4.36
N GLY A 349 -6.28 -34.02 -3.13
CA GLY A 349 -5.16 -34.93 -2.92
C GLY A 349 -3.78 -34.27 -3.05
N THR A 350 -3.73 -32.95 -3.27
CA THR A 350 -2.48 -32.19 -3.31
C THR A 350 -2.26 -31.32 -2.06
N GLU A 351 -3.12 -31.49 -1.06
CA GLU A 351 -3.10 -30.70 0.17
C GLU A 351 -1.78 -30.92 0.94
N LYS A 352 -1.18 -29.82 1.36
CA LYS A 352 0.04 -29.80 2.16
C LYS A 352 -0.13 -28.88 3.35
N VAL A 353 0.45 -29.25 4.47
CA VAL A 353 0.49 -28.40 5.67
C VAL A 353 1.81 -27.64 5.70
N ILE A 354 1.73 -26.34 5.93
CA ILE A 354 2.89 -25.49 6.23
C ILE A 354 2.81 -25.13 7.71
N ASP A 355 3.62 -25.79 8.52
CA ASP A 355 3.65 -25.60 9.97
C ASP A 355 4.49 -24.39 10.39
N GLY A 356 4.26 -23.93 11.62
CA GLY A 356 5.03 -22.86 12.25
C GLY A 356 4.87 -21.53 11.53
N ILE A 357 3.68 -21.25 10.98
CA ILE A 357 3.26 -19.96 10.46
C ILE A 357 2.48 -19.25 11.56
N ASP A 358 2.87 -18.04 11.88
CA ASP A 358 2.17 -17.19 12.84
C ASP A 358 1.45 -15.99 12.20
N VAL A 359 1.75 -15.71 10.91
CA VAL A 359 1.03 -14.71 10.11
C VAL A 359 0.83 -15.20 8.67
N ILE A 360 -0.38 -15.03 8.18
CA ILE A 360 -0.71 -15.11 6.75
C ILE A 360 -0.93 -13.68 6.25
N ASN A 361 -0.08 -13.26 5.31
CA ASN A 361 -0.10 -11.95 4.67
C ASN A 361 -0.84 -12.04 3.33
N ILE A 362 -2.09 -11.54 3.28
CA ILE A 362 -2.97 -11.62 2.11
C ILE A 362 -2.70 -10.45 1.17
N CYS A 363 -2.18 -10.75 -0.03
CA CYS A 363 -1.78 -9.80 -1.07
C CYS A 363 -2.53 -10.05 -2.40
N THR A 364 -3.79 -10.41 -2.33
CA THR A 364 -4.60 -10.91 -3.45
C THR A 364 -5.32 -9.83 -4.25
N GLY A 365 -5.02 -8.57 -4.00
CA GLY A 365 -5.54 -7.43 -4.76
C GLY A 365 -6.29 -6.42 -3.92
N LEU A 366 -6.87 -5.45 -4.62
CA LEU A 366 -7.58 -4.30 -4.06
C LEU A 366 -8.93 -4.12 -4.76
N ILE A 367 -9.87 -3.48 -4.07
CA ILE A 367 -11.19 -3.10 -4.59
C ILE A 367 -11.27 -1.56 -4.54
N PRO A 368 -11.58 -0.88 -5.66
CA PRO A 368 -11.77 0.56 -5.68
C PRO A 368 -12.83 1.02 -4.67
N ASP A 369 -12.51 2.05 -3.88
CA ASP A 369 -13.47 2.69 -2.98
C ASP A 369 -14.12 3.87 -3.68
N ASN A 370 -15.16 3.60 -4.46
CA ASN A 370 -15.78 4.53 -5.39
C ASN A 370 -17.23 4.95 -5.05
N GLN A 371 -17.72 4.66 -3.86
CA GLN A 371 -19.09 5.00 -3.47
C GLN A 371 -19.35 6.51 -3.54
N LEU A 372 -18.42 7.32 -3.03
CA LEU A 372 -18.51 8.77 -3.11
C LEU A 372 -18.36 9.29 -4.54
N LEU A 373 -17.62 8.59 -5.40
CA LEU A 373 -17.50 8.95 -6.82
C LEU A 373 -18.82 8.87 -7.54
N THR A 374 -19.56 7.78 -7.38
CA THR A 374 -20.90 7.60 -8.00
C THR A 374 -21.84 8.72 -7.58
N LYS A 375 -21.87 9.03 -6.28
CA LYS A 375 -22.70 10.12 -5.74
C LYS A 375 -22.23 11.50 -6.20
N GLY A 376 -20.92 11.73 -6.25
CA GLY A 376 -20.30 12.95 -6.77
C GLY A 376 -20.63 13.19 -8.24
N GLN A 377 -20.55 12.17 -9.08
CA GLN A 377 -20.91 12.25 -10.49
C GLN A 377 -22.37 12.61 -10.71
N TYR A 378 -23.27 12.06 -9.88
CA TYR A 378 -24.69 12.44 -9.91
C TYR A 378 -24.90 13.93 -9.58
N THR A 379 -24.17 14.46 -8.61
CA THR A 379 -24.33 15.83 -8.09
C THR A 379 -23.61 16.90 -8.94
N PHE A 380 -22.38 16.61 -9.37
CA PHE A 380 -21.49 17.55 -10.05
C PHE A 380 -21.40 17.34 -11.57
N GLY A 381 -21.90 16.21 -12.09
CA GLY A 381 -21.82 15.87 -13.51
C GLY A 381 -20.37 15.81 -14.00
N LYS A 382 -20.08 16.48 -15.10
CA LYS A 382 -18.73 16.55 -15.70
C LYS A 382 -17.69 17.22 -14.79
N ARG A 383 -18.12 17.98 -13.78
CA ARG A 383 -17.26 18.60 -12.78
C ARG A 383 -16.92 17.67 -11.60
N CYS A 384 -17.11 16.36 -11.77
CA CYS A 384 -16.67 15.34 -10.83
C CYS A 384 -15.75 14.35 -11.54
N ALA A 385 -14.54 14.18 -11.05
CA ALA A 385 -13.59 13.19 -11.55
C ALA A 385 -13.08 12.27 -10.43
N GLY A 386 -12.96 10.99 -10.76
CA GLY A 386 -12.25 10.01 -9.92
C GLY A 386 -10.78 9.90 -10.32
N VAL A 387 -9.91 9.67 -9.33
CA VAL A 387 -8.47 9.55 -9.55
C VAL A 387 -7.83 8.43 -8.72
N GLY A 388 -6.73 7.89 -9.23
CA GLY A 388 -5.99 6.81 -8.57
C GLY A 388 -6.81 5.54 -8.41
N ASP A 389 -6.53 4.80 -7.34
CA ASP A 389 -7.14 3.49 -7.07
C ASP A 389 -8.65 3.54 -6.80
N ALA A 390 -9.22 4.72 -6.56
CA ALA A 390 -10.67 4.89 -6.49
C ALA A 390 -11.40 4.59 -7.82
N VAL A 391 -10.67 4.61 -8.93
CA VAL A 391 -11.20 4.30 -10.27
C VAL A 391 -10.56 3.04 -10.83
N ARG A 392 -9.24 2.96 -10.77
CA ARG A 392 -8.47 1.86 -11.33
C ARG A 392 -7.24 1.61 -10.50
N ILE A 393 -7.12 0.38 -10.02
CA ILE A 393 -5.94 -0.07 -9.28
C ILE A 393 -4.71 0.03 -10.18
N GLY A 394 -3.66 0.69 -9.67
CA GLY A 394 -2.45 0.93 -10.42
C GLY A 394 -1.23 1.18 -9.56
N GLU A 395 -0.13 1.53 -10.19
CA GLU A 395 1.11 1.91 -9.53
C GLU A 395 1.05 3.37 -9.04
N GLY A 396 1.90 3.71 -8.08
CA GLY A 396 1.94 5.06 -7.53
C GLY A 396 2.17 6.16 -8.58
N THR A 397 3.00 5.87 -9.60
CA THR A 397 3.21 6.77 -10.75
C THR A 397 1.93 7.04 -11.51
N THR A 398 1.16 5.99 -11.79
CA THR A 398 -0.12 6.09 -12.49
C THR A 398 -1.12 6.92 -11.67
N ALA A 399 -1.15 6.76 -10.35
CA ALA A 399 -2.00 7.54 -9.47
C ALA A 399 -1.66 9.04 -9.53
N VAL A 400 -0.37 9.40 -9.47
CA VAL A 400 0.10 10.78 -9.60
C VAL A 400 -0.28 11.39 -10.95
N LEU A 401 -0.01 10.67 -12.06
CA LEU A 401 -0.33 11.14 -13.41
C LEU A 401 -1.84 11.32 -13.60
N ARG A 402 -2.67 10.43 -13.07
CA ARG A 402 -4.12 10.57 -13.13
C ARG A 402 -4.61 11.78 -12.33
N GLY A 403 -4.01 12.05 -11.16
CA GLY A 403 -4.30 13.23 -10.37
C GLY A 403 -4.02 14.53 -11.15
N LYS A 404 -2.83 14.61 -11.76
CA LYS A 404 -2.46 15.75 -12.62
C LYS A 404 -3.41 15.93 -13.81
N GLN A 405 -3.68 14.85 -14.53
CA GLN A 405 -4.60 14.86 -15.68
C GLN A 405 -5.99 15.38 -15.28
N ALA A 406 -6.53 14.89 -14.16
CA ALA A 406 -7.86 15.30 -13.68
C ALA A 406 -7.92 16.78 -13.30
N ALA A 407 -6.83 17.36 -12.80
CA ALA A 407 -6.79 18.81 -12.54
C ALA A 407 -7.01 19.62 -13.81
N TYR A 408 -6.38 19.25 -14.93
CA TYR A 408 -6.61 19.90 -16.22
C TYR A 408 -8.03 19.67 -16.76
N GLU A 409 -8.57 18.46 -16.61
CA GLU A 409 -9.95 18.14 -17.00
C GLU A 409 -10.97 19.03 -16.23
N ILE A 410 -10.77 19.19 -14.93
CA ILE A 410 -11.61 20.07 -14.09
C ILE A 410 -11.39 21.55 -14.45
N ALA A 411 -10.16 21.99 -14.71
CA ALA A 411 -9.87 23.36 -15.14
C ALA A 411 -10.62 23.69 -16.46
N GLN A 412 -10.67 22.73 -17.39
CA GLN A 412 -11.45 22.87 -18.63
C GLN A 412 -12.94 23.02 -18.35
N GLU A 413 -13.52 22.21 -17.47
CA GLU A 413 -14.94 22.29 -17.10
C GLU A 413 -15.30 23.58 -16.30
N LEU A 414 -14.31 24.20 -15.68
CA LEU A 414 -14.42 25.50 -15.00
C LEU A 414 -14.04 26.69 -15.92
N ALA A 415 -13.78 26.43 -17.20
CA ALA A 415 -13.39 27.42 -18.21
C ALA A 415 -12.09 28.19 -17.87
N VAL A 416 -11.17 27.57 -17.13
CA VAL A 416 -9.83 28.10 -16.85
C VAL A 416 -8.91 27.84 -18.04
N ARG A 417 -8.19 28.87 -18.47
CA ARG A 417 -7.21 28.73 -19.56
C ARG A 417 -5.92 28.09 -19.07
N PHE A 418 -5.39 27.14 -19.82
CA PHE A 418 -4.13 26.47 -19.52
C PHE A 418 -3.38 26.09 -20.81
N ASN A 419 -2.14 25.66 -20.66
CA ASN A 419 -1.34 25.14 -21.76
C ASN A 419 -1.82 23.74 -22.15
N TYR A 420 -2.53 23.63 -23.26
CA TYR A 420 -3.09 22.35 -23.72
C TYR A 420 -2.02 21.31 -24.07
N ASN A 421 -0.83 21.72 -24.46
CA ASN A 421 0.26 20.79 -24.75
C ASN A 421 0.75 20.07 -23.47
N GLU A 422 0.74 20.73 -22.32
CA GLU A 422 1.06 20.09 -21.03
C GLU A 422 0.01 19.02 -20.67
N TYR A 423 -1.26 19.34 -20.83
CA TYR A 423 -2.33 18.37 -20.66
C TYR A 423 -2.15 17.13 -21.57
N LEU A 424 -1.87 17.34 -22.86
CA LEU A 424 -1.64 16.25 -23.80
C LEU A 424 -0.42 15.40 -23.42
N GLN A 425 0.64 16.03 -22.96
CA GLN A 425 1.84 15.33 -22.50
C GLN A 425 1.56 14.47 -21.27
N ILE A 426 0.87 15.01 -20.26
CA ILE A 426 0.48 14.27 -19.07
C ILE A 426 -0.49 13.13 -19.41
N SER A 427 -1.47 13.40 -20.27
CA SER A 427 -2.44 12.38 -20.73
C SER A 427 -1.75 11.23 -21.46
N LYS A 428 -0.75 11.54 -22.31
CA LYS A 428 0.05 10.52 -22.97
C LYS A 428 0.85 9.69 -21.96
N GLN A 429 1.52 10.33 -21.00
CA GLN A 429 2.26 9.63 -19.95
C GLN A 429 1.34 8.72 -19.11
N TYR A 430 0.13 9.19 -18.78
CA TYR A 430 -0.85 8.39 -18.07
C TYR A 430 -1.28 7.18 -18.88
N ILE A 431 -1.59 7.35 -20.17
CA ILE A 431 -1.93 6.24 -21.07
C ILE A 431 -0.77 5.26 -21.18
N ASP A 432 0.45 5.75 -21.40
CA ASP A 432 1.65 4.94 -21.50
C ASP A 432 1.91 4.14 -20.21
N SER A 433 1.67 4.72 -19.04
CA SER A 433 1.80 4.04 -17.75
C SER A 433 0.83 2.87 -17.55
N HIS A 434 -0.30 2.87 -18.29
CA HIS A 434 -1.26 1.77 -18.30
C HIS A 434 -1.03 0.76 -19.43
N GLN A 435 -0.49 1.22 -20.56
CA GLN A 435 -0.24 0.37 -21.73
C GLN A 435 1.03 -0.48 -21.60
N HIS A 436 1.86 -0.13 -20.64
CA HIS A 436 2.82 -1.05 -20.07
C HIS A 436 2.23 -1.70 -18.80
N PRO A 437 1.09 -2.42 -18.89
CA PRO A 437 0.94 -3.51 -17.97
C PRO A 437 2.26 -4.23 -18.13
N ILE A 438 2.80 -4.69 -17.04
CA ILE A 438 3.87 -5.63 -17.09
C ILE A 438 3.31 -6.80 -17.91
N ARG A 439 3.38 -6.68 -19.21
CA ARG A 439 3.56 -7.86 -19.99
C ARG A 439 4.90 -8.34 -19.45
N ILE A 440 4.84 -9.34 -18.59
CA ILE A 440 5.83 -10.37 -18.70
C ILE A 440 5.79 -10.61 -20.20
N LYS A 441 6.62 -9.89 -20.96
CA LYS A 441 6.99 -10.41 -22.24
C LYS A 441 7.35 -11.82 -21.85
N GLU A 442 6.64 -12.81 -22.40
CA GLU A 442 7.28 -14.06 -22.68
C GLU A 442 8.50 -13.64 -23.50
N GLU A 443 9.52 -13.19 -22.78
CA GLU A 443 10.81 -13.09 -23.35
C GLU A 443 11.10 -14.54 -23.65
N SER A 444 10.87 -14.90 -24.90
CA SER A 444 11.65 -15.97 -25.50
C SER A 444 13.03 -15.79 -24.92
N PRO A 445 13.53 -16.76 -24.13
CA PRO A 445 14.80 -16.59 -23.44
C PRO A 445 15.76 -16.00 -24.46
N ARG A 446 16.25 -14.76 -24.22
CA ARG A 446 17.12 -14.10 -25.20
C ARG A 446 18.22 -15.10 -25.45
N PRO A 447 18.40 -15.56 -26.70
CA PRO A 447 19.33 -16.65 -26.94
C PRO A 447 20.66 -16.26 -26.33
N THR A 448 21.09 -17.02 -25.37
CA THR A 448 22.39 -16.83 -24.73
C THR A 448 23.40 -17.06 -25.85
N PRO A 449 24.21 -16.07 -26.25
CA PRO A 449 25.19 -16.30 -27.29
C PRO A 449 25.98 -17.57 -26.94
N GLU A 450 26.17 -18.48 -27.87
CA GLU A 450 26.86 -19.76 -27.63
C GLU A 450 28.19 -19.63 -26.92
N ARG A 451 28.89 -18.50 -27.12
CA ARG A 451 30.12 -18.13 -26.38
C ARG A 451 29.92 -17.92 -24.89
N GLN A 452 28.71 -17.65 -24.42
CA GLN A 452 28.44 -17.39 -23.00
C GLN A 452 28.13 -18.65 -22.22
N ALA A 453 27.74 -19.74 -22.90
CA ALA A 453 27.52 -21.04 -22.27
C ALA A 453 28.78 -21.58 -21.56
N GLN A 454 29.98 -21.06 -21.84
CA GLN A 454 31.25 -21.53 -21.31
C GLN A 454 31.88 -20.63 -20.24
N ARG A 455 31.28 -19.50 -19.90
CA ARG A 455 31.81 -18.56 -18.91
C ARG A 455 30.67 -17.89 -18.10
N PRO A 456 30.96 -17.34 -16.90
CA PRO A 456 30.02 -16.55 -16.16
C PRO A 456 29.54 -15.34 -16.96
N PHE A 457 28.26 -15.00 -16.84
CA PHE A 457 27.66 -13.81 -17.44
C PHE A 457 26.62 -13.20 -16.52
N VAL A 458 26.20 -11.97 -16.80
CA VAL A 458 25.14 -11.29 -16.07
C VAL A 458 23.91 -11.14 -16.94
N ARG A 459 22.76 -11.28 -16.31
CA ARG A 459 21.46 -10.97 -16.91
C ARG A 459 20.91 -9.73 -16.24
N LEU A 460 20.25 -8.87 -17.02
CA LEU A 460 19.68 -7.64 -16.57
C LEU A 460 18.16 -7.64 -16.80
N ASP A 461 17.40 -7.60 -15.69
CA ASP A 461 15.96 -7.48 -15.69
C ASP A 461 15.51 -6.12 -15.14
N CYS A 462 16.21 -5.06 -15.53
CA CYS A 462 15.96 -3.70 -15.06
C CYS A 462 14.77 -3.09 -15.79
N LEU A 463 13.86 -2.51 -15.01
CA LEU A 463 12.70 -1.76 -15.52
C LEU A 463 12.83 -0.26 -15.24
N TYR A 464 13.94 0.18 -14.64
CA TYR A 464 14.10 1.55 -14.16
C TYR A 464 14.72 2.44 -15.21
N GLY A 465 13.88 3.22 -15.89
CA GLY A 465 14.23 4.10 -16.99
C GLY A 465 14.81 5.45 -16.63
N PHE A 466 15.01 5.76 -15.35
CA PHE A 466 15.46 7.08 -14.92
C PHE A 466 16.83 7.01 -14.23
N ALA A 467 17.33 8.12 -13.75
CA ALA A 467 18.65 8.42 -13.18
C ALA A 467 19.46 7.33 -12.43
N CYS A 468 18.91 6.14 -12.21
CA CYS A 468 19.62 5.02 -11.59
C CYS A 468 20.57 4.38 -12.60
N ASN A 469 21.87 4.61 -12.44
CA ASN A 469 22.87 4.08 -13.36
C ASN A 469 24.16 3.55 -12.69
N PRO A 470 24.15 3.07 -11.44
CA PRO A 470 25.38 2.60 -10.81
C PRO A 470 25.98 1.38 -11.51
N CYS A 471 25.16 0.56 -12.20
CA CYS A 471 25.65 -0.62 -12.91
C CYS A 471 26.60 -0.29 -14.08
N SER A 472 26.34 0.78 -14.81
CA SER A 472 27.24 1.20 -15.90
C SER A 472 28.55 1.77 -15.37
N PHE A 473 28.52 2.49 -14.26
CA PHE A 473 29.72 2.99 -13.58
C PHE A 473 30.54 1.86 -12.96
N ALA A 474 29.88 0.87 -12.40
CA ALA A 474 30.55 -0.27 -11.77
C ALA A 474 31.16 -1.26 -12.78
N CYS A 475 30.81 -1.16 -14.06
CA CYS A 475 31.31 -2.10 -15.08
C CYS A 475 32.72 -1.71 -15.56
N PRO A 476 33.79 -2.47 -15.19
CA PRO A 476 35.16 -2.15 -15.56
C PRO A 476 35.40 -2.25 -17.08
N GLN A 477 34.61 -3.07 -17.77
CA GLN A 477 34.70 -3.26 -19.21
C GLN A 477 33.79 -2.32 -20.01
N LYS A 478 33.05 -1.42 -19.32
CA LYS A 478 32.05 -0.56 -19.93
C LYS A 478 31.07 -1.33 -20.85
N ALA A 479 30.75 -2.55 -20.42
CA ALA A 479 29.85 -3.44 -21.15
C ALA A 479 28.37 -3.09 -20.93
N ILE A 480 28.05 -2.28 -19.92
CA ILE A 480 26.70 -1.83 -19.64
C ILE A 480 26.57 -0.37 -20.10
N THR A 481 25.66 -0.14 -21.02
CA THR A 481 25.37 1.18 -21.57
C THR A 481 23.91 1.53 -21.39
N LYS A 482 23.62 2.82 -21.23
CA LYS A 482 22.27 3.35 -21.22
C LYS A 482 22.20 4.49 -22.25
N SER A 483 21.41 4.30 -23.28
CA SER A 483 21.18 5.34 -24.26
C SER A 483 20.18 6.38 -23.75
N SER A 484 20.18 7.57 -24.36
CA SER A 484 19.19 8.61 -24.07
C SER A 484 17.76 8.23 -24.50
N THR A 485 17.65 7.21 -25.35
CA THR A 485 16.37 6.72 -25.91
C THR A 485 15.92 5.40 -25.29
N SER A 486 16.79 4.69 -24.56
CA SER A 486 16.45 3.43 -23.90
C SER A 486 16.10 3.66 -22.44
N VAL A 487 14.97 3.12 -22.01
CA VAL A 487 14.51 3.13 -20.61
C VAL A 487 15.39 2.24 -19.74
N THR A 488 15.89 1.16 -20.29
CA THR A 488 16.69 0.16 -19.58
C THR A 488 18.13 0.14 -20.09
N PRO A 489 19.11 -0.11 -19.19
CA PRO A 489 20.47 -0.36 -19.62
C PRO A 489 20.56 -1.63 -20.49
N GLU A 490 21.50 -1.63 -21.41
CA GLU A 490 21.80 -2.77 -22.27
C GLU A 490 23.18 -3.34 -21.95
N ILE A 491 23.33 -4.66 -22.06
CA ILE A 491 24.61 -5.34 -21.86
C ILE A 491 25.17 -5.73 -23.21
N ASN A 492 26.35 -5.22 -23.52
CA ASN A 492 27.17 -5.75 -24.60
C ASN A 492 27.89 -7.01 -24.11
N TYR A 493 27.41 -8.16 -24.52
CA TYR A 493 27.93 -9.44 -24.05
C TYR A 493 29.30 -9.78 -24.65
N GLU A 494 29.73 -9.17 -25.73
CA GLU A 494 31.08 -9.34 -26.25
C GLU A 494 32.14 -8.71 -25.32
N LYS A 495 31.77 -7.57 -24.69
CA LYS A 495 32.61 -6.88 -23.71
C LYS A 495 32.47 -7.45 -22.31
N CYS A 496 31.36 -8.04 -21.97
CA CYS A 496 31.09 -8.57 -20.64
C CYS A 496 32.00 -9.74 -20.31
N THR A 497 32.81 -9.59 -19.27
CA THR A 497 33.71 -10.67 -18.77
C THR A 497 33.07 -11.55 -17.71
N GLY A 498 31.84 -11.27 -17.28
CA GLY A 498 31.16 -12.00 -16.21
C GLY A 498 31.78 -11.78 -14.82
N CYS A 499 32.42 -10.64 -14.57
CA CYS A 499 33.09 -10.34 -13.29
C CYS A 499 32.14 -10.09 -12.11
N MET A 500 30.82 -10.02 -12.33
CA MET A 500 29.74 -9.84 -11.35
C MET A 500 29.76 -8.51 -10.56
N GLN A 501 30.66 -7.58 -10.80
CA GLN A 501 30.74 -6.32 -10.04
C GLN A 501 29.44 -5.50 -10.13
N CYS A 502 28.79 -5.46 -11.29
CA CYS A 502 27.52 -4.77 -11.46
C CYS A 502 26.37 -5.36 -10.61
N VAL A 503 26.45 -6.64 -10.26
CA VAL A 503 25.44 -7.34 -9.45
C VAL A 503 25.38 -6.74 -8.04
N SER A 504 26.53 -6.52 -7.41
CA SER A 504 26.62 -5.96 -6.05
C SER A 504 26.25 -4.47 -6.00
N HIS A 505 26.42 -3.75 -7.10
CA HIS A 505 26.16 -2.31 -7.18
C HIS A 505 24.70 -1.97 -7.60
N CYS A 506 23.90 -2.95 -7.98
CA CYS A 506 22.52 -2.71 -8.38
C CYS A 506 21.61 -2.53 -7.17
N PRO A 507 21.12 -1.30 -6.85
CA PRO A 507 20.27 -1.06 -5.69
C PRO A 507 18.89 -1.71 -5.85
N GLY A 508 18.44 -1.91 -7.10
CA GLY A 508 17.19 -2.59 -7.43
C GLY A 508 17.29 -4.10 -7.43
N LEU A 509 18.49 -4.66 -7.25
CA LEU A 509 18.76 -6.11 -7.35
C LEU A 509 18.29 -6.71 -8.69
N ALA A 510 18.33 -5.93 -9.76
CA ALA A 510 17.82 -6.28 -11.07
C ALA A 510 18.87 -6.98 -11.97
N ILE A 511 20.07 -7.19 -11.45
CA ILE A 511 21.17 -7.83 -12.19
C ILE A 511 21.51 -9.14 -11.51
N PHE A 512 21.58 -10.20 -12.30
CA PHE A 512 21.88 -11.57 -11.85
C PHE A 512 23.14 -12.06 -12.50
N GLY A 513 23.93 -12.78 -11.71
CA GLY A 513 25.05 -13.53 -12.23
C GLY A 513 24.66 -14.98 -12.53
N TYR A 514 25.11 -15.50 -13.67
CA TYR A 514 24.98 -16.88 -14.07
C TYR A 514 26.35 -17.47 -14.37
N ASP A 515 26.57 -18.67 -13.91
CA ASP A 515 27.70 -19.50 -14.36
C ASP A 515 27.12 -20.84 -14.84
N THR A 516 27.10 -21.03 -16.14
CA THR A 516 26.57 -22.26 -16.75
C THR A 516 27.37 -23.52 -16.38
N ARG A 517 28.59 -23.37 -15.85
CA ARG A 517 29.43 -24.46 -15.33
C ARG A 517 29.05 -24.84 -13.91
N LYS A 518 28.30 -23.97 -13.20
CA LYS A 518 27.83 -24.16 -11.84
C LYS A 518 26.35 -23.81 -11.85
N GLN A 519 25.63 -24.37 -10.89
CA GLN A 519 24.26 -23.89 -10.62
C GLN A 519 24.27 -22.38 -10.33
N ASN A 520 23.17 -21.73 -10.65
CA ASN A 520 23.01 -20.29 -10.50
C ASN A 520 23.53 -19.78 -9.15
N LEU A 521 24.52 -18.91 -9.16
CA LEU A 521 25.22 -18.44 -7.96
C LEU A 521 24.33 -17.64 -6.98
N PHE A 522 23.16 -17.20 -7.42
CA PHE A 522 22.30 -16.28 -6.66
C PHE A 522 20.84 -16.70 -6.57
N LEU A 523 20.49 -17.85 -7.10
CA LEU A 523 19.20 -18.47 -6.83
C LEU A 523 19.37 -19.52 -5.74
N PRO A 524 18.40 -19.66 -4.82
CA PRO A 524 18.45 -20.74 -3.86
C PRO A 524 18.56 -22.07 -4.62
N VAL A 525 19.41 -22.95 -4.16
CA VAL A 525 19.41 -24.35 -4.56
C VAL A 525 18.07 -24.90 -4.07
N GLU A 526 17.29 -25.53 -4.96
CA GLU A 526 16.03 -26.18 -4.61
C GLU A 526 16.17 -27.16 -3.45
#